data_0f1833ad80ac00327f62ef9b110fe4eb
#
_entry.id   0f1833ad80ac00327f62ef9b110fe4eb
#
_cell.length_a   1.000
_cell.length_b   1.000
_cell.length_c   1.000
_cell.angle_alpha   90.00
_cell.angle_beta   90.00
_cell.angle_gamma   90.00
#
_symmetry.space_group_name_H-M   'P 1'
#
loop_
_entity.id
_entity.type
_entity.pdbx_description
1 polymer ?
#
loop_
_entity_poly.entity_id
_entity_poly.type
_entity_poly.pdbx_seq_one_letter_code
_entity_poly.pdbx_strand_id
1 'polypeptide(L)'
;MRLLRSIALATLIAPAARAQQQTPATPGTRATLTLEEALSIARRNNPAYLQVANNRRDAEAQVRAADAALLPSVSSQFSTEYSQGGTQVFQGAQLGANSSYVSSSYQLGMRYDVNGATLLNRGAARATREAVEADITGSTEQLRAVVTQQYLAVLQAQATAAVQDTLVATARGQLELARARTAVGAGTTLDIRRAEVALGQAEVAALTARNNVDIQKLQLFQQLGVEMPRDVQLVTQFPVQQPTFSLDSLLDLARRTNPNLEATRAREHAANVNVRARRSAYTPTLSVQTGWGGQSFEYRDPNFVVQSAQENFEGQFASCMTTDSIRTAVGLAPRGCGKFVFTPQIAQELRDRNNTFPFEFQRSPFGVSATLSLPIFDRWNRELAIQQAVTQRDDARQARSARELQTTSDVTQAYLNLVTAARTVTLQEQNAVRAREELAFAEERYRVGVATFLDVTTSRATYEQAEVARVNAVYEYHRAFAALENAVGRPLR
;
A
#
# COMPACT_ATOMS: atom_id res chain seq x y z
N MET A 1 14.19 -55.88 3.72
CA MET A 1 13.62 -55.92 5.10
C MET A 1 14.28 -54.84 5.94
N ARG A 2 13.47 -53.99 6.60
CA ARG A 2 13.83 -52.97 7.60
C ARG A 2 14.56 -51.74 7.07
N LEU A 3 13.78 -50.69 6.74
CA LEU A 3 14.03 -49.28 7.02
C LEU A 3 12.82 -48.45 6.59
N LEU A 4 11.71 -48.64 7.26
CA LEU A 4 10.50 -47.82 7.26
C LEU A 4 10.18 -47.56 8.72
N ARG A 5 10.62 -46.40 9.25
CA ARG A 5 10.06 -45.74 10.47
C ARG A 5 10.90 -44.52 10.78
N SER A 6 10.43 -43.38 10.31
CA SER A 6 10.54 -42.11 11.01
C SER A 6 9.84 -41.00 10.15
N ILE A 7 8.50 -41.10 10.08
CA ILE A 7 7.69 -39.92 9.80
C ILE A 7 7.54 -39.22 11.13
N ALA A 8 8.34 -38.19 11.33
CA ALA A 8 8.25 -37.31 12.46
C ALA A 8 6.94 -36.52 12.36
N LEU A 9 6.04 -36.81 13.29
CA LEU A 9 4.81 -36.07 13.56
C LEU A 9 5.21 -34.65 14.00
N ALA A 10 5.13 -33.67 13.09
CA ALA A 10 5.28 -32.25 13.44
C ALA A 10 4.03 -31.85 14.23
N THR A 11 4.14 -31.87 15.56
CA THR A 11 3.16 -31.29 16.47
C THR A 11 3.06 -29.78 16.18
N LEU A 12 1.89 -29.37 15.69
CA LEU A 12 1.44 -27.99 15.63
C LEU A 12 1.36 -27.45 17.07
N ILE A 13 2.40 -26.76 17.51
CA ILE A 13 2.35 -25.89 18.69
C ILE A 13 1.60 -24.62 18.21
N ALA A 14 0.32 -24.54 18.50
CA ALA A 14 -0.44 -23.31 18.41
C ALA A 14 0.14 -22.32 19.41
N PRO A 15 0.53 -21.10 19.01
CA PRO A 15 0.87 -20.06 19.97
C PRO A 15 -0.40 -19.69 20.73
N ALA A 16 -0.41 -19.94 22.04
CA ALA A 16 -1.43 -19.44 22.94
C ALA A 16 -1.49 -17.92 22.78
N ALA A 17 -2.59 -17.41 22.21
CA ALA A 17 -2.91 -16.01 22.21
C ALA A 17 -2.96 -15.54 23.66
N ARG A 18 -1.92 -14.84 24.12
CA ARG A 18 -1.99 -14.05 25.34
C ARG A 18 -3.03 -12.98 25.10
N ALA A 19 -4.24 -13.20 25.62
CA ALA A 19 -5.19 -12.13 25.83
C ALA A 19 -4.46 -11.07 26.66
N GLN A 20 -4.14 -9.92 26.06
CA GLN A 20 -3.76 -8.74 26.80
C GLN A 20 -4.95 -8.40 27.67
N GLN A 21 -4.83 -8.65 28.97
CA GLN A 21 -5.71 -8.10 29.98
C GLN A 21 -5.62 -6.58 29.86
N GLN A 22 -6.62 -5.98 29.24
CA GLN A 22 -6.88 -4.56 29.34
C GLN A 22 -7.12 -4.31 30.83
N THR A 23 -6.16 -3.69 31.50
CA THR A 23 -6.34 -3.11 32.84
C THR A 23 -7.55 -2.19 32.77
N PRO A 24 -8.58 -2.37 33.61
CA PRO A 24 -9.72 -1.46 33.63
C PRO A 24 -9.21 -0.05 33.95
N ALA A 25 -9.50 0.89 33.06
CA ALA A 25 -9.19 2.30 33.28
C ALA A 25 -9.88 2.76 34.57
N THR A 26 -9.11 3.30 35.48
CA THR A 26 -9.58 3.91 36.70
C THR A 26 -10.62 4.99 36.35
N PRO A 27 -11.86 4.96 36.91
CA PRO A 27 -12.85 5.98 36.61
C PRO A 27 -12.43 7.29 37.27
N GLY A 28 -12.07 8.31 36.49
CA GLY A 28 -11.90 9.65 37.01
C GLY A 28 -10.87 10.57 36.35
N THR A 29 -9.95 10.08 35.53
CA THR A 29 -9.01 10.94 34.82
C THR A 29 -9.57 11.22 33.40
N ARG A 30 -9.98 12.49 33.18
CA ARG A 30 -10.29 12.95 31.81
C ARG A 30 -9.08 12.71 30.95
N ALA A 31 -9.24 11.93 29.85
CA ALA A 31 -8.17 11.69 28.93
C ALA A 31 -7.76 13.02 28.26
N THR A 32 -6.55 13.50 28.52
CA THR A 32 -6.00 14.66 27.82
C THR A 32 -5.37 14.18 26.52
N LEU A 33 -5.57 14.90 25.44
CA LEU A 33 -5.01 14.61 24.13
C LEU A 33 -4.20 15.82 23.66
N THR A 34 -2.90 15.64 23.51
CA THR A 34 -2.02 16.63 22.86
C THR A 34 -1.96 16.39 21.35
N LEU A 35 -1.51 17.39 20.58
CA LEU A 35 -1.32 17.23 19.15
C LEU A 35 -0.29 16.13 18.81
N GLU A 36 0.79 16.04 19.59
CA GLU A 36 1.83 15.02 19.37
C GLU A 36 1.30 13.60 19.63
N GLU A 37 0.50 13.42 20.68
CA GLU A 37 -0.17 12.15 20.94
C GLU A 37 -1.17 11.79 19.85
N ALA A 38 -1.97 12.76 19.38
CA ALA A 38 -2.89 12.58 18.26
C ALA A 38 -2.15 12.13 17.00
N LEU A 39 -1.03 12.76 16.66
CA LEU A 39 -0.19 12.36 15.51
C LEU A 39 0.40 10.98 15.69
N SER A 40 0.82 10.61 16.89
CA SER A 40 1.35 9.27 17.20
C SER A 40 0.28 8.18 17.06
N ILE A 41 -0.95 8.46 17.50
CA ILE A 41 -2.10 7.55 17.35
C ILE A 41 -2.46 7.41 15.87
N ALA A 42 -2.55 8.51 15.13
CA ALA A 42 -2.88 8.49 13.71
C ALA A 42 -1.86 7.67 12.89
N ARG A 43 -0.57 7.82 13.14
CA ARG A 43 0.48 7.02 12.45
C ARG A 43 0.33 5.52 12.67
N ARG A 44 -0.20 5.11 13.81
CA ARG A 44 -0.38 3.68 14.14
C ARG A 44 -1.70 3.11 13.67
N ASN A 45 -2.74 3.93 13.52
CA ASN A 45 -4.10 3.44 13.35
C ASN A 45 -4.80 3.98 12.10
N ASN A 46 -4.36 5.11 11.49
CA ASN A 46 -5.04 5.67 10.33
C ASN A 46 -4.98 4.70 9.13
N PRO A 47 -6.14 4.22 8.63
CA PRO A 47 -6.16 3.20 7.57
C PRO A 47 -5.53 3.68 6.25
N ALA A 48 -5.76 4.94 5.86
CA ALA A 48 -5.23 5.49 4.61
C ALA A 48 -3.70 5.57 4.63
N TYR A 49 -3.12 6.01 5.75
CA TYR A 49 -1.68 6.01 5.92
C TYR A 49 -1.09 4.59 5.92
N LEU A 50 -1.73 3.65 6.65
CA LEU A 50 -1.26 2.26 6.74
C LEU A 50 -1.31 1.55 5.38
N GLN A 51 -2.29 1.87 4.51
CA GLN A 51 -2.32 1.36 3.14
C GLN A 51 -1.06 1.78 2.35
N VAL A 52 -0.66 3.05 2.44
CA VAL A 52 0.57 3.52 1.78
C VAL A 52 1.81 2.89 2.41
N ALA A 53 1.86 2.81 3.75
CA ALA A 53 2.99 2.22 4.48
C ALA A 53 3.18 0.72 4.19
N ASN A 54 2.12 -0.02 3.89
CA ASN A 54 2.19 -1.43 3.52
C ASN A 54 2.93 -1.68 2.19
N ASN A 55 3.00 -0.68 1.28
CA ASN A 55 3.73 -0.78 0.02
C ASN A 55 5.24 -1.02 0.24
N ARG A 56 5.77 -0.66 1.43
CA ARG A 56 7.14 -1.01 1.83
C ARG A 56 7.41 -2.50 1.75
N ARG A 57 6.48 -3.33 2.26
CA ARG A 57 6.63 -4.80 2.28
C ARG A 57 6.70 -5.38 0.88
N ASP A 58 5.88 -4.85 -0.02
CA ASP A 58 5.90 -5.26 -1.44
C ASP A 58 7.22 -4.84 -2.11
N ALA A 59 7.65 -3.59 -1.94
CA ALA A 59 8.91 -3.10 -2.49
C ALA A 59 10.12 -3.88 -1.97
N GLU A 60 10.15 -4.23 -0.67
CA GLU A 60 11.20 -5.08 -0.09
C GLU A 60 11.14 -6.51 -0.66
N ALA A 61 9.96 -7.07 -0.88
CA ALA A 61 9.81 -8.38 -1.51
C ALA A 61 10.31 -8.36 -2.96
N GLN A 62 10.04 -7.28 -3.71
CA GLN A 62 10.57 -7.11 -5.07
C GLN A 62 12.11 -7.03 -5.09
N VAL A 63 12.72 -6.33 -4.12
CA VAL A 63 14.20 -6.30 -3.99
C VAL A 63 14.73 -7.70 -3.70
N ARG A 64 14.13 -8.43 -2.75
CA ARG A 64 14.53 -9.83 -2.46
C ARG A 64 14.37 -10.73 -3.67
N ALA A 65 13.28 -10.59 -4.43
CA ALA A 65 13.07 -11.36 -5.66
C ALA A 65 14.12 -11.03 -6.73
N ALA A 66 14.48 -9.74 -6.88
CA ALA A 66 15.52 -9.32 -7.81
C ALA A 66 16.92 -9.79 -7.38
N ASP A 67 17.21 -9.82 -6.08
CA ASP A 67 18.46 -10.40 -5.54
C ASP A 67 18.47 -11.93 -5.72
N ALA A 68 17.34 -12.61 -5.50
CA ALA A 68 17.19 -14.06 -5.69
C ALA A 68 17.25 -14.49 -7.16
N ALA A 69 16.93 -13.61 -8.11
CA ALA A 69 17.09 -13.87 -9.55
C ALA A 69 18.56 -14.10 -9.95
N LEU A 70 19.52 -13.73 -9.10
CA LEU A 70 20.95 -14.04 -9.28
C LEU A 70 21.35 -15.42 -8.71
N LEU A 71 20.42 -16.18 -8.17
CA LEU A 71 20.62 -17.53 -7.68
C LEU A 71 19.97 -18.54 -8.63
N PRO A 72 20.45 -19.79 -8.68
CA PRO A 72 19.80 -20.81 -9.45
C PRO A 72 18.42 -21.17 -8.87
N SER A 73 17.46 -21.40 -9.75
CA SER A 73 16.16 -21.95 -9.38
C SER A 73 16.23 -23.47 -9.30
N VAL A 74 15.57 -24.06 -8.31
CA VAL A 74 15.43 -25.51 -8.15
C VAL A 74 13.95 -25.86 -8.24
N SER A 75 13.61 -26.83 -9.07
CA SER A 75 12.25 -27.31 -9.24
C SER A 75 12.18 -28.83 -9.14
N SER A 76 11.12 -29.36 -8.57
CA SER A 76 10.81 -30.78 -8.55
C SER A 76 9.44 -30.99 -9.19
N GLN A 77 9.39 -31.93 -10.13
CA GLN A 77 8.17 -32.30 -10.82
C GLN A 77 7.98 -33.80 -10.74
N PHE A 78 6.78 -34.22 -10.42
CA PHE A 78 6.32 -35.61 -10.55
C PHE A 78 5.10 -35.58 -11.46
N SER A 79 5.08 -36.50 -12.46
CA SER A 79 3.95 -36.60 -13.37
C SER A 79 3.59 -38.06 -13.59
N THR A 80 2.31 -38.33 -13.80
CA THR A 80 1.77 -39.62 -14.22
C THR A 80 0.91 -39.42 -15.44
N GLU A 81 1.00 -40.33 -16.38
CA GLU A 81 0.25 -40.29 -17.62
C GLU A 81 -0.37 -41.68 -17.91
N TYR A 82 -1.60 -41.67 -18.37
CA TYR A 82 -2.23 -42.83 -19.00
C TYR A 82 -2.47 -42.50 -20.45
N SER A 83 -1.98 -43.37 -21.35
CA SER A 83 -2.23 -43.30 -22.77
C SER A 83 -3.07 -44.50 -23.21
N GLN A 84 -4.20 -44.23 -23.84
CA GLN A 84 -5.04 -45.26 -24.39
C GLN A 84 -4.43 -45.79 -25.69
N GLY A 85 -4.44 -47.11 -25.87
CA GLY A 85 -4.04 -47.76 -27.09
C GLY A 85 -4.95 -47.41 -28.27
N GLY A 86 -4.36 -47.41 -29.46
CA GLY A 86 -5.10 -47.13 -30.68
C GLY A 86 -4.31 -47.53 -31.90
N THR A 87 -4.97 -47.67 -33.05
CA THR A 87 -4.34 -47.89 -34.35
C THR A 87 -4.12 -46.57 -35.05
N GLN A 88 -2.88 -46.32 -35.46
CA GLN A 88 -2.58 -45.17 -36.34
C GLN A 88 -2.87 -45.56 -37.78
N VAL A 89 -3.81 -44.87 -38.39
CA VAL A 89 -4.17 -45.07 -39.81
C VAL A 89 -3.72 -43.83 -40.59
N PHE A 90 -2.90 -44.02 -41.61
CA PHE A 90 -2.49 -42.97 -42.55
C PHE A 90 -2.85 -43.38 -43.97
N GLN A 91 -3.66 -42.56 -44.65
CA GLN A 91 -4.17 -42.84 -46.00
C GLN A 91 -4.81 -44.22 -46.18
N GLY A 92 -5.51 -44.71 -45.16
CA GLY A 92 -6.17 -46.01 -45.17
C GLY A 92 -5.27 -47.22 -44.83
N ALA A 93 -3.97 -47.02 -44.66
CA ALA A 93 -3.05 -48.07 -44.23
C ALA A 93 -2.84 -47.97 -42.70
N GLN A 94 -2.90 -49.10 -42.00
CA GLN A 94 -2.54 -49.18 -40.58
C GLN A 94 -1.02 -49.13 -40.44
N LEU A 95 -0.51 -48.06 -39.80
CA LEU A 95 0.92 -47.84 -39.55
C LEU A 95 1.42 -48.52 -38.27
N GLY A 96 0.52 -49.06 -37.45
CA GLY A 96 0.83 -49.75 -36.22
C GLY A 96 -0.31 -49.66 -35.22
N ALA A 97 -0.34 -50.58 -34.29
CA ALA A 97 -1.22 -50.54 -33.11
C ALA A 97 -0.36 -50.25 -31.88
N ASN A 98 -0.72 -49.21 -31.12
CA ASN A 98 -0.10 -48.93 -29.84
C ASN A 98 -0.98 -49.48 -28.72
N SER A 99 -0.38 -50.22 -27.78
CA SER A 99 -1.08 -50.70 -26.60
C SER A 99 -1.24 -49.55 -25.57
N SER A 100 -2.30 -49.61 -24.77
CA SER A 100 -2.46 -48.69 -23.64
C SER A 100 -1.29 -48.86 -22.67
N TYR A 101 -0.80 -47.73 -22.15
CA TYR A 101 0.27 -47.73 -21.18
C TYR A 101 0.01 -46.73 -20.05
N VAL A 102 0.64 -46.93 -18.92
CA VAL A 102 0.79 -45.98 -17.84
C VAL A 102 2.26 -45.64 -17.66
N SER A 103 2.53 -44.38 -17.40
CA SER A 103 3.89 -43.96 -17.12
C SER A 103 3.90 -43.03 -15.90
N SER A 104 4.98 -43.01 -15.15
CA SER A 104 5.26 -41.95 -14.20
C SER A 104 6.69 -41.47 -14.35
N SER A 105 6.91 -40.21 -14.07
CA SER A 105 8.23 -39.62 -14.09
C SER A 105 8.44 -38.65 -12.95
N TYR A 106 9.67 -38.62 -12.47
CA TYR A 106 10.11 -37.54 -11.57
C TYR A 106 11.28 -36.82 -12.19
N GLN A 107 11.34 -35.50 -11.95
CA GLN A 107 12.44 -34.66 -12.36
C GLN A 107 12.78 -33.68 -11.24
N LEU A 108 14.04 -33.63 -10.84
CA LEU A 108 14.63 -32.60 -10.00
C LEU A 108 15.58 -31.81 -10.87
N GLY A 109 15.23 -30.56 -11.15
CA GLY A 109 15.99 -29.68 -12.04
C GLY A 109 16.56 -28.47 -11.33
N MET A 110 17.74 -28.02 -11.73
CA MET A 110 18.32 -26.74 -11.36
C MET A 110 18.57 -25.95 -12.65
N ARG A 111 18.12 -24.70 -12.64
CA ARG A 111 18.29 -23.77 -13.76
C ARG A 111 18.86 -22.45 -13.28
N TYR A 112 19.85 -21.96 -13.98
CA TYR A 112 20.48 -20.66 -13.73
C TYR A 112 20.58 -19.86 -15.03
N ASP A 113 19.88 -18.71 -15.05
CA ASP A 113 19.81 -17.81 -16.20
C ASP A 113 20.51 -16.49 -15.87
N VAL A 114 21.51 -16.10 -16.61
CA VAL A 114 22.24 -14.83 -16.45
C VAL A 114 22.18 -14.02 -17.72
N ASN A 115 21.71 -12.79 -17.60
CA ASN A 115 21.74 -11.80 -18.67
C ASN A 115 21.88 -10.38 -18.07
N GLY A 116 22.02 -9.38 -18.92
CA GLY A 116 22.12 -8.00 -18.47
C GLY A 116 20.90 -7.51 -17.68
N ALA A 117 19.69 -8.03 -18.00
CA ALA A 117 18.49 -7.65 -17.27
C ALA A 117 18.49 -8.20 -15.84
N THR A 118 18.92 -9.44 -15.60
CA THR A 118 19.02 -10.01 -14.25
C THR A 118 19.98 -9.20 -13.38
N LEU A 119 21.08 -8.70 -13.95
CA LEU A 119 22.04 -7.88 -13.22
C LEU A 119 21.50 -6.46 -12.91
N LEU A 120 20.81 -5.82 -13.86
CA LEU A 120 20.35 -4.46 -13.72
C LEU A 120 18.98 -4.34 -13.03
N ASN A 121 18.14 -5.36 -13.06
CA ASN A 121 16.83 -5.38 -12.38
C ASN A 121 16.96 -5.20 -10.88
N ARG A 122 18.06 -5.67 -10.26
CA ARG A 122 18.39 -5.41 -8.86
C ARG A 122 18.46 -3.91 -8.56
N GLY A 123 19.16 -3.16 -9.43
CA GLY A 123 19.24 -1.70 -9.31
C GLY A 123 17.88 -1.02 -9.50
N ALA A 124 17.06 -1.50 -10.44
CA ALA A 124 15.71 -1.00 -10.68
C ALA A 124 14.77 -1.25 -9.48
N ALA A 125 14.81 -2.46 -8.90
CA ALA A 125 14.02 -2.80 -7.72
C ALA A 125 14.40 -1.93 -6.51
N ARG A 126 15.70 -1.67 -6.28
CA ARG A 126 16.17 -0.78 -5.22
C ARG A 126 15.73 0.67 -5.41
N ALA A 127 15.86 1.19 -6.64
CA ALA A 127 15.38 2.52 -6.95
C ALA A 127 13.84 2.66 -6.79
N THR A 128 13.09 1.62 -7.13
CA THR A 128 11.65 1.56 -6.87
C THR A 128 11.34 1.56 -5.37
N ARG A 129 12.09 0.79 -4.57
CA ARG A 129 11.94 0.82 -3.10
C ARG A 129 12.22 2.21 -2.53
N GLU A 130 13.27 2.90 -3.00
CA GLU A 130 13.57 4.28 -2.59
C GLU A 130 12.43 5.25 -2.93
N ALA A 131 11.80 5.10 -4.09
CA ALA A 131 10.64 5.89 -4.46
C ALA A 131 9.44 5.62 -3.55
N VAL A 132 9.17 4.35 -3.19
CA VAL A 132 8.11 3.98 -2.24
C VAL A 132 8.38 4.54 -0.84
N GLU A 133 9.64 4.53 -0.36
CA GLU A 133 9.99 5.14 0.94
C GLU A 133 9.77 6.66 0.95
N ALA A 134 10.10 7.33 -0.15
CA ALA A 134 9.83 8.75 -0.30
C ALA A 134 8.31 9.04 -0.34
N ASP A 135 7.52 8.19 -0.98
CA ASP A 135 6.05 8.29 -0.99
C ASP A 135 5.45 8.11 0.43
N ILE A 136 5.97 7.17 1.22
CA ILE A 136 5.56 6.96 2.61
C ILE A 136 5.90 8.19 3.45
N THR A 137 7.07 8.80 3.24
CA THR A 137 7.46 10.04 3.92
C THR A 137 6.51 11.18 3.57
N GLY A 138 6.17 11.35 2.29
CA GLY A 138 5.18 12.33 1.83
C GLY A 138 3.79 12.09 2.45
N SER A 139 3.35 10.84 2.53
CA SER A 139 2.09 10.46 3.18
C SER A 139 2.10 10.74 4.70
N THR A 140 3.26 10.62 5.35
CA THR A 140 3.42 10.96 6.78
C THR A 140 3.18 12.45 7.02
N GLU A 141 3.75 13.32 6.19
CA GLU A 141 3.56 14.77 6.31
C GLU A 141 2.12 15.18 5.93
N GLN A 142 1.53 14.53 4.94
CA GLN A 142 0.12 14.74 4.62
C GLN A 142 -0.81 14.35 5.79
N LEU A 143 -0.57 13.20 6.42
CA LEU A 143 -1.31 12.77 7.63
C LEU A 143 -1.16 13.81 8.74
N ARG A 144 0.06 14.30 8.97
CA ARG A 144 0.34 15.36 9.95
C ARG A 144 -0.48 16.61 9.67
N ALA A 145 -0.52 17.07 8.42
CA ALA A 145 -1.27 18.25 8.04
C ALA A 145 -2.77 18.08 8.30
N VAL A 146 -3.37 16.95 7.88
CA VAL A 146 -4.80 16.65 8.06
C VAL A 146 -5.17 16.56 9.53
N VAL A 147 -4.39 15.84 10.34
CA VAL A 147 -4.64 15.70 11.77
C VAL A 147 -4.49 17.04 12.48
N THR A 148 -3.48 17.84 12.14
CA THR A 148 -3.30 19.18 12.72
C THR A 148 -4.46 20.11 12.40
N GLN A 149 -4.93 20.13 11.14
CA GLN A 149 -6.09 20.94 10.73
C GLN A 149 -7.35 20.52 11.48
N GLN A 150 -7.61 19.23 11.63
CA GLN A 150 -8.77 18.74 12.36
C GLN A 150 -8.68 19.00 13.87
N TYR A 151 -7.47 18.88 14.45
CA TYR A 151 -7.21 19.23 15.84
C TYR A 151 -7.51 20.72 16.12
N LEU A 152 -7.05 21.61 15.24
CA LEU A 152 -7.34 23.04 15.30
C LEU A 152 -8.84 23.34 15.12
N ALA A 153 -9.55 22.57 14.29
CA ALA A 153 -11.01 22.72 14.11
C ALA A 153 -11.78 22.39 15.41
N VAL A 154 -11.35 21.36 16.15
CA VAL A 154 -11.92 21.05 17.47
C VAL A 154 -11.68 22.19 18.46
N LEU A 155 -10.44 22.70 18.54
CA LEU A 155 -10.10 23.82 19.44
C LEU A 155 -10.89 25.09 19.09
N GLN A 156 -11.07 25.40 17.81
CA GLN A 156 -11.90 26.50 17.34
C GLN A 156 -13.36 26.33 17.79
N ALA A 157 -13.93 25.13 17.61
CA ALA A 157 -15.29 24.85 18.04
C ALA A 157 -15.43 25.00 19.56
N GLN A 158 -14.45 24.53 20.35
CA GLN A 158 -14.43 24.74 21.82
C GLN A 158 -14.37 26.20 22.19
N ALA A 159 -13.50 26.98 21.54
CA ALA A 159 -13.40 28.42 21.79
C ALA A 159 -14.71 29.15 21.42
N THR A 160 -15.34 28.78 20.31
CA THR A 160 -16.65 29.34 19.91
C THR A 160 -17.74 29.00 20.95
N ALA A 161 -17.79 27.74 21.40
CA ALA A 161 -18.76 27.34 22.44
C ALA A 161 -18.56 28.13 23.76
N ALA A 162 -17.32 28.40 24.17
CA ALA A 162 -17.02 29.21 25.33
C ALA A 162 -17.50 30.67 25.15
N VAL A 163 -17.37 31.25 23.97
CA VAL A 163 -17.95 32.56 23.64
C VAL A 163 -19.47 32.53 23.78
N GLN A 164 -20.13 31.51 23.21
CA GLN A 164 -21.59 31.39 23.28
C GLN A 164 -22.09 31.22 24.75
N ASP A 165 -21.37 30.47 25.59
CA ASP A 165 -21.67 30.34 27.01
C ASP A 165 -21.58 31.68 27.73
N THR A 166 -20.59 32.52 27.38
CA THR A 166 -20.46 33.90 27.94
C THR A 166 -21.63 34.78 27.50
N LEU A 167 -22.07 34.65 26.22
CA LEU A 167 -23.21 35.41 25.70
C LEU A 167 -24.55 35.02 26.35
N VAL A 168 -24.73 33.74 26.70
CA VAL A 168 -25.89 33.29 27.52
C VAL A 168 -25.86 33.95 28.88
N ALA A 169 -24.70 34.01 29.54
CA ALA A 169 -24.59 34.69 30.84
C ALA A 169 -24.90 36.18 30.73
N THR A 170 -24.43 36.87 29.70
CA THR A 170 -24.73 38.28 29.42
C THR A 170 -26.24 38.50 29.15
N ALA A 171 -26.86 37.66 28.30
CA ALA A 171 -28.29 37.75 27.98
C ALA A 171 -29.17 37.52 29.22
N ARG A 172 -28.75 36.62 30.13
CA ARG A 172 -29.42 36.37 31.40
C ARG A 172 -29.36 37.62 32.32
N GLY A 173 -28.18 38.24 32.43
CA GLY A 173 -28.02 39.48 33.17
C GLY A 173 -28.86 40.63 32.61
N GLN A 174 -28.99 40.74 31.29
CA GLN A 174 -29.83 41.72 30.62
C GLN A 174 -31.35 41.50 30.92
N LEU A 175 -31.81 40.24 30.94
CA LEU A 175 -33.19 39.90 31.33
C LEU A 175 -33.47 40.29 32.78
N GLU A 176 -32.54 40.02 33.69
CA GLU A 176 -32.65 40.44 35.11
C GLU A 176 -32.73 41.95 35.25
N LEU A 177 -31.90 42.70 34.52
CA LEU A 177 -31.94 44.16 34.49
C LEU A 177 -33.27 44.70 33.93
N ALA A 178 -33.79 44.13 32.83
CA ALA A 178 -35.07 44.51 32.27
C ALA A 178 -36.24 44.29 33.25
N ARG A 179 -36.23 43.16 33.95
CA ARG A 179 -37.22 42.87 35.03
C ARG A 179 -37.14 43.87 36.19
N ALA A 180 -35.92 44.14 36.67
CA ALA A 180 -35.70 45.07 37.76
C ALA A 180 -36.19 46.50 37.41
N ARG A 181 -35.88 47.00 36.22
CA ARG A 181 -36.34 48.31 35.72
C ARG A 181 -37.86 48.39 35.59
N THR A 182 -38.48 47.33 35.05
CA THR A 182 -39.95 47.27 34.93
C THR A 182 -40.63 47.28 36.31
N ALA A 183 -40.05 46.57 37.30
CA ALA A 183 -40.59 46.56 38.69
C ALA A 183 -40.63 47.92 39.37
N VAL A 184 -39.68 48.80 38.98
CA VAL A 184 -39.65 50.22 39.55
C VAL A 184 -40.30 51.23 38.58
N GLY A 185 -41.00 50.75 37.52
CA GLY A 185 -41.69 51.58 36.56
C GLY A 185 -40.80 52.28 35.50
N ALA A 186 -39.50 51.99 35.48
CA ALA A 186 -38.53 52.57 34.52
C ALA A 186 -38.34 51.76 33.26
N GLY A 187 -39.01 50.61 33.07
CA GLY A 187 -38.97 49.70 31.93
C GLY A 187 -40.35 49.32 31.42
N THR A 188 -40.42 48.64 30.31
CA THR A 188 -41.65 48.16 29.69
C THR A 188 -41.75 46.63 29.69
N THR A 189 -43.00 46.09 29.66
CA THR A 189 -43.23 44.66 29.48
C THR A 189 -42.63 44.16 28.11
N LEU A 190 -42.58 45.03 27.11
CA LEU A 190 -41.95 44.71 25.82
C LEU A 190 -40.44 44.44 25.97
N ASP A 191 -39.72 45.19 26.83
CA ASP A 191 -38.29 44.99 27.10
C ASP A 191 -38.03 43.62 27.72
N ILE A 192 -38.87 43.18 28.67
CA ILE A 192 -38.81 41.83 29.25
C ILE A 192 -39.00 40.79 28.16
N ARG A 193 -40.03 40.92 27.31
CA ARG A 193 -40.27 39.93 26.24
C ARG A 193 -39.14 39.87 25.24
N ARG A 194 -38.57 41.01 24.86
CA ARG A 194 -37.38 41.07 23.99
C ARG A 194 -36.16 40.41 24.66
N ALA A 195 -35.95 40.64 25.95
CA ALA A 195 -34.86 39.99 26.68
C ALA A 195 -35.04 38.48 26.84
N GLU A 196 -36.29 37.99 27.01
CA GLU A 196 -36.59 36.55 27.03
C GLU A 196 -36.32 35.89 25.70
N VAL A 197 -36.72 36.53 24.58
CA VAL A 197 -36.40 36.04 23.23
C VAL A 197 -34.88 36.01 23.01
N ALA A 198 -34.18 37.06 23.39
CA ALA A 198 -32.73 37.19 23.27
C ALA A 198 -31.96 36.11 24.06
N LEU A 199 -32.44 35.79 25.28
CA LEU A 199 -31.89 34.70 26.07
C LEU A 199 -32.13 33.34 25.39
N GLY A 200 -33.36 33.08 24.94
CA GLY A 200 -33.67 31.82 24.24
C GLY A 200 -32.82 31.62 22.97
N GLN A 201 -32.60 32.69 22.19
CA GLN A 201 -31.70 32.62 21.04
C GLN A 201 -30.27 32.34 21.43
N ALA A 202 -29.72 32.94 22.48
CA ALA A 202 -28.39 32.69 22.99
C ALA A 202 -28.23 31.21 23.48
N GLU A 203 -29.24 30.69 24.21
CA GLU A 203 -29.24 29.29 24.64
C GLU A 203 -29.26 28.31 23.49
N VAL A 204 -30.03 28.54 22.43
CA VAL A 204 -30.02 27.71 21.19
C VAL A 204 -28.66 27.79 20.51
N ALA A 205 -28.04 28.97 20.40
CA ALA A 205 -26.72 29.15 19.83
C ALA A 205 -25.64 28.37 20.60
N ALA A 206 -25.70 28.43 21.95
CA ALA A 206 -24.77 27.68 22.81
C ALA A 206 -24.95 26.16 22.67
N LEU A 207 -26.18 25.64 22.60
CA LEU A 207 -26.46 24.23 22.36
C LEU A 207 -25.90 23.80 21.01
N THR A 208 -26.12 24.59 19.97
CA THR A 208 -25.59 24.30 18.60
C THR A 208 -24.07 24.30 18.58
N ALA A 209 -23.42 25.25 19.26
CA ALA A 209 -21.98 25.33 19.36
C ALA A 209 -21.38 24.13 20.10
N ARG A 210 -22.01 23.67 21.20
CA ARG A 210 -21.59 22.46 21.93
C ARG A 210 -21.74 21.19 21.06
N ASN A 211 -22.85 21.04 20.36
CA ASN A 211 -23.02 19.92 19.45
C ASN A 211 -21.95 19.92 18.34
N ASN A 212 -21.58 21.10 17.83
CA ASN A 212 -20.49 21.21 16.85
C ASN A 212 -19.14 20.75 17.42
N VAL A 213 -18.86 21.03 18.71
CA VAL A 213 -17.64 20.50 19.38
C VAL A 213 -17.60 18.98 19.29
N ASP A 214 -18.72 18.31 19.58
CA ASP A 214 -18.78 16.85 19.57
C ASP A 214 -18.64 16.30 18.14
N ILE A 215 -19.24 16.96 17.15
CA ILE A 215 -19.06 16.61 15.72
C ILE A 215 -17.59 16.73 15.31
N GLN A 216 -16.92 17.84 15.65
CA GLN A 216 -15.51 18.03 15.31
C GLN A 216 -14.60 17.01 16.01
N LYS A 217 -14.91 16.63 17.25
CA LYS A 217 -14.20 15.55 17.96
C LYS A 217 -14.38 14.22 17.25
N LEU A 218 -15.60 13.84 16.85
CA LEU A 218 -15.86 12.61 16.09
C LEU A 218 -15.03 12.57 14.79
N GLN A 219 -14.98 13.67 14.05
CA GLN A 219 -14.17 13.77 12.84
C GLN A 219 -12.66 13.64 13.14
N LEU A 220 -12.18 14.22 14.25
CA LEU A 220 -10.78 14.03 14.67
C LEU A 220 -10.48 12.56 14.93
N PHE A 221 -11.31 11.87 15.72
CA PHE A 221 -11.09 10.47 16.04
C PHE A 221 -11.22 9.55 14.82
N GLN A 222 -12.06 9.90 13.84
CA GLN A 222 -12.09 9.25 12.53
C GLN A 222 -10.74 9.39 11.80
N GLN A 223 -10.12 10.60 11.82
CA GLN A 223 -8.79 10.80 11.24
C GLN A 223 -7.68 10.08 12.03
N LEU A 224 -7.86 9.91 13.33
CA LEU A 224 -6.94 9.12 14.16
C LEU A 224 -7.07 7.61 13.91
N GLY A 225 -8.18 7.15 13.33
CA GLY A 225 -8.46 5.73 13.08
C GLY A 225 -8.80 4.93 14.34
N VAL A 226 -9.35 5.60 15.36
CA VAL A 226 -9.75 4.99 16.63
C VAL A 226 -11.12 5.49 17.07
N GLU A 227 -11.80 4.72 17.91
CA GLU A 227 -13.08 5.15 18.52
C GLU A 227 -12.85 6.32 19.49
N MET A 228 -13.82 7.25 19.53
CA MET A 228 -13.77 8.41 20.41
C MET A 228 -14.04 8.00 21.87
N PRO A 229 -13.13 8.29 22.82
CA PRO A 229 -13.39 8.13 24.24
C PRO A 229 -14.53 9.06 24.71
N ARG A 230 -15.27 8.67 25.75
CA ARG A 230 -16.43 9.45 26.26
C ARG A 230 -16.05 10.85 26.73
N ASP A 231 -14.89 10.99 27.41
CA ASP A 231 -14.39 12.25 27.96
C ASP A 231 -12.95 12.50 27.51
N VAL A 232 -12.79 13.31 26.43
CA VAL A 232 -11.47 13.74 25.96
C VAL A 232 -11.37 15.26 25.97
N GLN A 233 -10.26 15.79 26.48
CA GLN A 233 -9.92 17.21 26.45
C GLN A 233 -8.66 17.45 25.62
N LEU A 234 -8.72 18.39 24.69
CA LEU A 234 -7.56 18.84 23.94
C LEU A 234 -6.86 19.94 24.73
N VAL A 235 -5.55 19.81 24.95
CA VAL A 235 -4.80 20.68 25.88
C VAL A 235 -3.68 21.48 25.21
N THR A 236 -3.43 21.33 23.90
CA THR A 236 -2.36 22.07 23.21
C THR A 236 -2.77 23.53 23.02
N GLN A 237 -1.91 24.45 23.47
CA GLN A 237 -2.04 25.87 23.22
C GLN A 237 -1.10 26.32 22.12
N PHE A 238 -1.57 27.16 21.24
CA PHE A 238 -0.79 27.71 20.14
C PHE A 238 -0.65 29.22 20.32
N PRO A 239 0.56 29.75 20.57
CA PRO A 239 0.77 31.18 20.63
C PRO A 239 0.73 31.81 19.22
N VAL A 240 0.09 32.95 19.10
CA VAL A 240 0.15 33.74 17.86
C VAL A 240 1.47 34.52 17.85
N GLN A 241 2.29 34.29 16.84
CA GLN A 241 3.58 34.97 16.64
C GLN A 241 3.60 35.66 15.27
N GLN A 242 4.24 36.82 15.17
CA GLN A 242 4.41 37.42 13.85
C GLN A 242 5.42 36.61 13.03
N PRO A 243 5.09 36.26 11.76
CA PRO A 243 6.01 35.53 10.90
C PRO A 243 7.23 36.39 10.58
N THR A 244 8.43 35.89 10.92
CA THR A 244 9.73 36.54 10.66
C THR A 244 10.44 35.99 9.42
N PHE A 245 9.85 35.05 8.71
CA PHE A 245 10.43 34.36 7.57
C PHE A 245 10.36 35.22 6.30
N SER A 246 11.39 35.16 5.45
CA SER A 246 11.31 35.70 4.10
C SER A 246 10.78 34.63 3.14
N LEU A 247 10.01 35.03 2.12
CA LEU A 247 9.49 34.11 1.11
C LEU A 247 10.61 33.34 0.42
N ASP A 248 11.72 34.02 0.04
CA ASP A 248 12.82 33.36 -0.65
C ASP A 248 13.48 32.27 0.16
N SER A 249 13.67 32.50 1.47
CA SER A 249 14.22 31.47 2.38
C SER A 249 13.30 30.25 2.50
N LEU A 250 11.98 30.45 2.51
CA LEU A 250 10.99 29.37 2.54
C LEU A 250 10.94 28.58 1.23
N LEU A 251 11.07 29.26 0.08
CA LEU A 251 11.12 28.61 -1.22
C LEU A 251 12.39 27.75 -1.37
N ASP A 252 13.55 28.26 -0.95
CA ASP A 252 14.79 27.48 -0.97
C ASP A 252 14.73 26.29 -0.02
N LEU A 253 14.13 26.47 1.15
CA LEU A 253 13.92 25.40 2.10
C LEU A 253 13.00 24.31 1.52
N ALA A 254 11.84 24.69 0.96
CA ALA A 254 10.88 23.77 0.36
C ALA A 254 11.50 22.97 -0.80
N ARG A 255 12.30 23.58 -1.65
CA ARG A 255 13.01 22.87 -2.73
C ARG A 255 13.94 21.77 -2.22
N ARG A 256 14.45 21.90 -1.00
CA ARG A 256 15.38 20.95 -0.39
C ARG A 256 14.70 19.91 0.49
N THR A 257 13.61 20.27 1.15
CA THR A 257 13.01 19.45 2.22
C THR A 257 11.59 18.99 1.96
N ASN A 258 10.92 19.44 0.89
CA ASN A 258 9.54 19.02 0.63
C ASN A 258 9.47 17.53 0.25
N PRO A 259 8.84 16.67 1.07
CA PRO A 259 8.83 15.22 0.86
C PRO A 259 8.11 14.80 -0.43
N ASN A 260 7.09 15.56 -0.84
CA ASN A 260 6.37 15.27 -2.08
C ASN A 260 7.22 15.56 -3.32
N LEU A 261 8.09 16.59 -3.26
CA LEU A 261 9.05 16.85 -4.32
C LEU A 261 10.15 15.80 -4.35
N GLU A 262 10.62 15.35 -3.19
CA GLU A 262 11.58 14.25 -3.07
C GLU A 262 11.02 12.93 -3.63
N ALA A 263 9.76 12.64 -3.36
CA ALA A 263 9.08 11.47 -3.91
C ALA A 263 9.03 11.49 -5.46
N THR A 264 8.76 12.65 -6.08
CA THR A 264 8.79 12.77 -7.54
C THR A 264 10.19 12.63 -8.12
N ARG A 265 11.24 13.11 -7.43
CA ARG A 265 12.64 12.91 -7.82
C ARG A 265 13.05 11.45 -7.74
N ALA A 266 12.66 10.75 -6.68
CA ALA A 266 12.92 9.34 -6.51
C ALA A 266 12.23 8.49 -7.60
N ARG A 267 11.00 8.83 -7.97
CA ARG A 267 10.28 8.18 -9.09
C ARG A 267 10.96 8.43 -10.44
N GLU A 268 11.42 9.65 -10.71
CA GLU A 268 12.20 9.94 -11.93
C GLU A 268 13.49 9.13 -11.94
N HIS A 269 14.19 9.04 -10.80
CA HIS A 269 15.39 8.21 -10.67
C HIS A 269 15.08 6.73 -10.96
N ALA A 270 14.02 6.18 -10.38
CA ALA A 270 13.59 4.80 -10.63
C ALA A 270 13.26 4.56 -12.11
N ALA A 271 12.56 5.49 -12.77
CA ALA A 271 12.27 5.41 -14.20
C ALA A 271 13.55 5.43 -15.05
N ASN A 272 14.53 6.26 -14.71
CA ASN A 272 15.84 6.31 -15.38
C ASN A 272 16.60 4.97 -15.26
N VAL A 273 16.59 4.36 -14.07
CA VAL A 273 17.21 3.04 -13.86
C VAL A 273 16.48 1.96 -14.63
N ASN A 274 15.13 2.01 -14.68
CA ASN A 274 14.32 1.07 -15.45
C ASN A 274 14.62 1.11 -16.96
N VAL A 275 14.82 2.31 -17.54
CA VAL A 275 15.25 2.43 -18.96
C VAL A 275 16.56 1.67 -19.20
N ARG A 276 17.53 1.80 -18.30
CA ARG A 276 18.81 1.07 -18.40
C ARG A 276 18.62 -0.45 -18.29
N ALA A 277 17.77 -0.89 -17.38
CA ALA A 277 17.43 -2.30 -17.23
C ALA A 277 16.74 -2.86 -18.49
N ARG A 278 15.80 -2.11 -19.10
CA ARG A 278 15.14 -2.52 -20.35
C ARG A 278 16.11 -2.57 -21.55
N ARG A 279 17.02 -1.62 -21.66
CA ARG A 279 18.05 -1.63 -22.71
C ARG A 279 18.99 -2.84 -22.63
N SER A 280 19.19 -3.40 -21.44
CA SER A 280 20.02 -4.59 -21.27
C SER A 280 19.40 -5.88 -21.83
N ALA A 281 18.14 -5.87 -22.29
CA ALA A 281 17.52 -6.97 -23.01
C ALA A 281 18.20 -7.31 -24.36
N TYR A 282 19.09 -6.44 -24.84
CA TYR A 282 19.95 -6.72 -26.00
C TYR A 282 21.19 -7.57 -25.67
N THR A 283 21.47 -7.83 -24.39
CA THR A 283 22.60 -8.69 -24.00
C THR A 283 22.27 -10.18 -24.20
N PRO A 284 23.28 -11.01 -24.47
CA PRO A 284 23.09 -12.46 -24.52
C PRO A 284 22.60 -13.01 -23.19
N THR A 285 21.81 -14.08 -23.24
CA THR A 285 21.38 -14.85 -22.07
C THR A 285 22.17 -16.14 -22.01
N LEU A 286 22.89 -16.38 -20.93
CA LEU A 286 23.50 -17.65 -20.60
C LEU A 286 22.55 -18.43 -19.70
N SER A 287 22.06 -19.57 -20.18
CA SER A 287 21.23 -20.52 -19.44
C SER A 287 22.04 -21.77 -19.11
N VAL A 288 22.24 -22.06 -17.85
CA VAL A 288 22.84 -23.32 -17.37
C VAL A 288 21.75 -24.15 -16.72
N GLN A 289 21.58 -25.37 -17.16
CA GLN A 289 20.58 -26.27 -16.58
C GLN A 289 21.18 -27.66 -16.34
N THR A 290 20.76 -28.25 -15.24
CA THR A 290 21.12 -29.62 -14.86
C THR A 290 19.96 -30.24 -14.11
N GLY A 291 19.94 -31.58 -14.06
CA GLY A 291 18.89 -32.28 -13.35
C GLY A 291 19.11 -33.78 -13.24
N TRP A 292 18.33 -34.34 -12.34
CA TRP A 292 18.19 -35.78 -12.14
C TRP A 292 16.74 -36.15 -12.37
N GLY A 293 16.53 -37.26 -13.06
CA GLY A 293 15.19 -37.75 -13.33
C GLY A 293 15.15 -39.26 -13.44
N GLY A 294 13.94 -39.74 -13.56
CA GLY A 294 13.69 -41.14 -13.87
C GLY A 294 12.24 -41.30 -14.32
N GLN A 295 12.04 -42.36 -15.09
CA GLN A 295 10.70 -42.70 -15.57
C GLN A 295 10.40 -44.18 -15.32
N SER A 296 9.17 -44.52 -15.04
CA SER A 296 8.62 -45.87 -15.12
C SER A 296 7.60 -45.90 -16.24
N PHE A 297 7.55 -47.05 -16.92
CA PHE A 297 6.69 -47.25 -18.05
C PHE A 297 6.14 -48.67 -18.07
N GLU A 298 4.81 -48.82 -18.05
CA GLU A 298 4.15 -50.11 -18.01
C GLU A 298 3.04 -50.17 -19.05
N TYR A 299 3.10 -51.16 -19.92
CA TYR A 299 1.98 -51.49 -20.80
C TYR A 299 0.88 -52.21 -20.02
N ARG A 300 -0.36 -51.83 -20.22
CA ARG A 300 -1.54 -52.45 -19.61
C ARG A 300 -1.76 -53.89 -20.04
N ASP A 301 -1.38 -54.22 -21.27
CA ASP A 301 -1.35 -55.61 -21.78
C ASP A 301 0.11 -56.08 -21.84
N PRO A 302 0.53 -56.95 -20.87
CA PRO A 302 1.90 -57.48 -20.87
C PRO A 302 2.19 -58.37 -22.09
N ASN A 303 1.16 -58.95 -22.75
CA ASN A 303 1.35 -59.76 -23.93
C ASN A 303 1.81 -58.90 -25.15
N PHE A 304 1.46 -57.62 -25.20
CA PHE A 304 1.92 -56.73 -26.22
C PHE A 304 3.48 -56.62 -26.26
N VAL A 305 4.08 -56.52 -25.06
CA VAL A 305 5.57 -56.50 -24.95
C VAL A 305 6.17 -57.81 -25.40
N VAL A 306 5.57 -58.92 -25.03
CA VAL A 306 6.01 -60.29 -25.42
C VAL A 306 5.90 -60.47 -26.93
N GLN A 307 4.74 -60.11 -27.51
CA GLN A 307 4.50 -60.25 -28.95
C GLN A 307 5.48 -59.35 -29.76
N SER A 308 5.63 -58.08 -29.38
CA SER A 308 6.58 -57.17 -30.07
C SER A 308 8.02 -57.68 -29.99
N ALA A 309 8.43 -58.24 -28.87
CA ALA A 309 9.75 -58.85 -28.73
C ALA A 309 9.88 -60.10 -29.59
N GLN A 310 8.88 -60.98 -29.63
CA GLN A 310 8.89 -62.16 -30.46
C GLN A 310 9.04 -61.82 -31.96
N GLU A 311 8.23 -60.86 -32.45
CA GLU A 311 8.32 -60.36 -33.83
C GLU A 311 9.72 -59.80 -34.15
N ASN A 312 10.33 -59.07 -33.20
CA ASN A 312 11.70 -58.56 -33.33
C ASN A 312 12.73 -59.72 -33.41
N PHE A 313 12.60 -60.77 -32.57
CA PHE A 313 13.50 -61.93 -32.61
C PHE A 313 13.33 -62.71 -33.89
N GLU A 314 12.13 -62.92 -34.40
CA GLU A 314 11.83 -63.58 -35.68
C GLU A 314 12.44 -62.82 -36.88
N GLY A 315 12.28 -61.43 -36.86
CA GLY A 315 12.90 -60.58 -37.87
C GLY A 315 14.44 -60.64 -37.88
N GLN A 316 15.04 -60.63 -36.64
CA GLN A 316 16.51 -60.79 -36.53
C GLN A 316 16.98 -62.15 -36.92
N PHE A 317 16.24 -63.22 -36.57
CA PHE A 317 16.55 -64.56 -37.02
C PHE A 317 16.51 -64.72 -38.60
N ALA A 318 15.44 -64.22 -39.24
CA ALA A 318 15.28 -64.20 -40.67
C ALA A 318 16.42 -63.43 -41.40
N SER A 319 16.76 -62.25 -40.87
CA SER A 319 17.86 -61.42 -41.34
C SER A 319 19.22 -62.10 -41.18
N CYS A 320 19.44 -62.80 -40.07
CA CYS A 320 20.64 -63.59 -39.83
C CYS A 320 20.73 -64.76 -40.82
N MET A 321 19.64 -65.51 -41.01
CA MET A 321 19.57 -66.61 -41.95
C MET A 321 19.86 -66.20 -43.41
N THR A 322 19.31 -65.05 -43.82
CA THR A 322 19.62 -64.47 -45.15
C THR A 322 21.09 -64.07 -45.23
N THR A 323 21.64 -63.49 -44.19
CA THR A 323 23.09 -63.18 -44.16
C THR A 323 23.96 -64.42 -44.20
N ASP A 324 23.61 -65.47 -43.44
CA ASP A 324 24.37 -66.70 -43.43
C ASP A 324 24.29 -67.50 -44.78
N SER A 325 23.14 -67.46 -45.47
CA SER A 325 23.01 -68.03 -46.83
C SER A 325 23.91 -67.30 -47.82
N ILE A 326 23.97 -65.97 -47.80
CA ILE A 326 24.89 -65.18 -48.60
C ILE A 326 26.36 -65.53 -48.30
N ARG A 327 26.69 -65.55 -46.97
CA ARG A 327 28.07 -65.91 -46.55
C ARG A 327 28.50 -67.27 -47.02
N THR A 328 27.61 -68.27 -46.91
CA THR A 328 27.89 -69.66 -47.42
C THR A 328 28.06 -69.68 -48.95
N ALA A 329 27.23 -68.93 -49.66
CA ALA A 329 27.34 -68.84 -51.12
C ALA A 329 28.69 -68.24 -51.61
N VAL A 330 29.34 -67.39 -50.78
CA VAL A 330 30.64 -66.78 -51.05
C VAL A 330 31.80 -67.50 -50.32
N GLY A 331 31.60 -68.72 -49.80
CA GLY A 331 32.61 -69.52 -49.14
C GLY A 331 33.03 -69.11 -47.73
N LEU A 332 32.26 -68.26 -47.05
CA LEU A 332 32.52 -67.80 -45.66
C LEU A 332 31.73 -68.69 -44.69
N ALA A 333 32.29 -68.94 -43.52
CA ALA A 333 31.61 -69.67 -42.46
C ALA A 333 30.35 -68.92 -41.94
N PRO A 334 29.23 -69.64 -41.70
CA PRO A 334 28.03 -69.02 -41.09
C PRO A 334 28.27 -68.48 -39.67
N ARG A 335 27.59 -67.42 -39.32
CA ARG A 335 27.70 -66.81 -38.00
C ARG A 335 26.95 -67.54 -36.87
N GLY A 336 26.03 -68.44 -37.29
CA GLY A 336 25.15 -69.17 -36.37
C GLY A 336 24.03 -68.35 -35.78
N CYS A 337 22.80 -68.58 -36.25
CA CYS A 337 21.61 -67.78 -35.90
C CYS A 337 20.87 -68.27 -34.62
N GLY A 338 21.34 -69.33 -33.96
CA GLY A 338 20.70 -69.94 -32.81
C GLY A 338 20.56 -69.03 -31.59
N LYS A 339 21.34 -67.94 -31.56
CA LYS A 339 21.22 -66.93 -30.47
C LYS A 339 19.96 -66.02 -30.59
N PHE A 340 19.31 -66.03 -31.77
CA PHE A 340 18.08 -65.25 -32.02
C PHE A 340 16.81 -66.14 -31.80
N VAL A 341 16.79 -66.97 -30.77
CA VAL A 341 15.65 -67.81 -30.46
C VAL A 341 14.87 -67.18 -29.27
N PHE A 342 13.61 -66.90 -29.50
CA PHE A 342 12.72 -66.45 -28.45
C PHE A 342 12.30 -67.61 -27.56
N THR A 343 12.54 -67.53 -26.26
CA THR A 343 12.26 -68.58 -25.28
C THR A 343 11.19 -68.17 -24.32
N PRO A 344 10.45 -69.17 -23.67
CA PRO A 344 9.48 -68.83 -22.63
C PRO A 344 10.06 -68.06 -21.44
N GLN A 345 11.34 -68.27 -21.14
CA GLN A 345 12.05 -67.52 -20.08
C GLN A 345 12.15 -66.05 -20.43
N ILE A 346 12.50 -65.71 -21.69
CA ILE A 346 12.53 -64.32 -22.16
C ILE A 346 11.14 -63.70 -22.10
N ALA A 347 10.10 -64.43 -22.47
CA ALA A 347 8.71 -63.95 -22.36
C ALA A 347 8.33 -63.62 -20.90
N GLN A 348 8.74 -64.45 -19.96
CA GLN A 348 8.44 -64.22 -18.53
C GLN A 348 9.25 -63.00 -18.00
N GLU A 349 10.53 -62.91 -18.29
CA GLU A 349 11.35 -61.74 -17.93
C GLU A 349 10.79 -60.40 -18.46
N LEU A 350 10.24 -60.43 -19.68
CA LEU A 350 9.61 -59.23 -20.28
C LEU A 350 8.33 -58.84 -19.55
N ARG A 351 7.50 -59.82 -19.13
CA ARG A 351 6.32 -59.53 -18.31
C ARG A 351 6.69 -58.99 -16.93
N ASP A 352 7.71 -59.60 -16.31
CA ASP A 352 8.19 -59.15 -15.00
C ASP A 352 8.78 -57.73 -15.05
N ARG A 353 9.51 -57.40 -16.08
CA ARG A 353 10.05 -56.06 -16.32
C ARG A 353 9.00 -55.02 -16.71
N ASN A 354 7.81 -55.44 -17.13
CA ASN A 354 6.70 -54.54 -17.46
C ASN A 354 5.95 -54.05 -16.21
N ASN A 355 6.19 -54.60 -15.03
CA ASN A 355 5.54 -54.22 -13.77
C ASN A 355 6.37 -53.20 -12.99
N THR A 356 6.52 -51.97 -13.55
CA THR A 356 7.39 -50.92 -13.01
C THR A 356 6.62 -49.71 -12.48
N PHE A 357 5.34 -49.57 -12.84
CA PHE A 357 4.48 -48.50 -12.37
C PHE A 357 4.06 -48.72 -10.92
N PRO A 358 4.00 -47.66 -10.07
CA PRO A 358 4.34 -46.24 -10.38
C PRO A 358 5.73 -45.81 -9.95
N PHE A 359 6.51 -46.64 -9.23
CA PHE A 359 7.69 -46.16 -8.47
C PHE A 359 9.00 -46.86 -8.81
N GLU A 360 9.03 -47.85 -9.71
CA GLU A 360 10.26 -48.45 -10.17
C GLU A 360 10.85 -47.63 -11.32
N PHE A 361 11.53 -46.52 -10.95
CA PHE A 361 12.07 -45.59 -11.92
C PHE A 361 13.37 -46.09 -12.53
N GLN A 362 13.42 -46.10 -13.88
CA GLN A 362 14.69 -46.12 -14.62
C GLN A 362 15.31 -44.72 -14.55
N ARG A 363 16.49 -44.61 -13.99
CA ARG A 363 17.19 -43.34 -13.82
C ARG A 363 17.68 -42.82 -15.17
N SER A 364 17.38 -41.56 -15.46
CA SER A 364 17.95 -40.85 -16.59
C SER A 364 19.43 -40.50 -16.31
N PRO A 365 20.32 -40.54 -17.29
CA PRO A 365 21.70 -40.08 -17.10
C PRO A 365 21.73 -38.62 -16.66
N PHE A 366 22.66 -38.33 -15.72
CA PHE A 366 22.93 -36.95 -15.30
C PHE A 366 23.47 -36.15 -16.49
N GLY A 367 22.91 -34.97 -16.71
CA GLY A 367 23.36 -34.07 -17.77
C GLY A 367 23.46 -32.63 -17.28
N VAL A 368 24.45 -31.92 -17.79
CA VAL A 368 24.57 -30.45 -17.66
C VAL A 368 24.59 -29.88 -19.07
N SER A 369 23.75 -28.88 -19.30
CA SER A 369 23.75 -28.11 -20.52
C SER A 369 23.94 -26.65 -20.27
N ALA A 370 24.72 -25.97 -21.08
CA ALA A 370 24.91 -24.54 -21.10
C ALA A 370 24.53 -24.01 -22.49
N THR A 371 23.59 -23.08 -22.53
CA THR A 371 23.09 -22.50 -23.79
C THR A 371 23.29 -20.99 -23.74
N LEU A 372 24.01 -20.45 -24.72
CA LEU A 372 24.12 -19.00 -24.93
C LEU A 372 23.15 -18.61 -26.04
N SER A 373 22.17 -17.80 -25.71
CA SER A 373 21.14 -17.32 -26.63
C SER A 373 21.26 -15.82 -26.83
N LEU A 374 21.31 -15.37 -28.07
CA LEU A 374 21.25 -13.96 -28.46
C LEU A 374 20.09 -13.77 -29.43
N PRO A 375 18.99 -13.16 -29.01
CA PRO A 375 17.87 -12.88 -29.91
C PRO A 375 18.25 -11.76 -30.90
N ILE A 376 18.36 -12.08 -32.19
CA ILE A 376 18.72 -11.12 -33.23
C ILE A 376 17.51 -10.28 -33.63
N PHE A 377 16.36 -10.90 -33.84
CA PHE A 377 15.10 -10.22 -34.19
C PHE A 377 13.94 -10.83 -33.39
N ASP A 378 13.14 -10.00 -32.74
CA ASP A 378 12.04 -10.41 -31.85
C ASP A 378 10.72 -9.67 -32.18
N ARG A 379 10.53 -9.27 -33.43
CA ARG A 379 9.35 -8.53 -33.91
C ARG A 379 9.18 -7.19 -33.20
N TRP A 380 10.25 -6.47 -32.91
CA TRP A 380 10.30 -5.16 -32.27
C TRP A 380 9.79 -5.15 -30.79
N ASN A 381 9.61 -6.31 -30.15
CA ASN A 381 9.11 -6.35 -28.76
C ASN A 381 10.06 -5.67 -27.76
N ARG A 382 11.38 -5.82 -27.96
CA ARG A 382 12.38 -5.13 -27.10
C ARG A 382 12.34 -3.64 -27.31
N GLU A 383 12.26 -3.18 -28.56
CA GLU A 383 12.17 -1.76 -28.89
C GLU A 383 10.91 -1.14 -28.30
N LEU A 384 9.77 -1.80 -28.43
CA LEU A 384 8.51 -1.38 -27.79
C LEU A 384 8.67 -1.26 -26.28
N ALA A 385 9.26 -2.26 -25.59
CA ALA A 385 9.47 -2.24 -24.15
C ALA A 385 10.42 -1.11 -23.72
N ILE A 386 11.46 -0.82 -24.51
CA ILE A 386 12.37 0.30 -24.26
C ILE A 386 11.67 1.63 -24.47
N GLN A 387 10.91 1.77 -25.57
CA GLN A 387 10.16 3.00 -25.85
C GLN A 387 9.13 3.30 -24.77
N GLN A 388 8.42 2.27 -24.27
CA GLN A 388 7.51 2.43 -23.13
C GLN A 388 8.24 2.91 -21.88
N ALA A 389 9.42 2.36 -21.58
CA ALA A 389 10.21 2.79 -20.44
C ALA A 389 10.76 4.23 -20.62
N VAL A 390 11.14 4.62 -21.83
CA VAL A 390 11.56 5.99 -22.19
C VAL A 390 10.39 6.96 -21.97
N THR A 391 9.20 6.63 -22.46
CA THR A 391 8.00 7.45 -22.24
C THR A 391 7.70 7.61 -20.76
N GLN A 392 7.72 6.53 -19.98
CA GLN A 392 7.52 6.57 -18.52
C GLN A 392 8.56 7.45 -17.81
N ARG A 393 9.83 7.44 -18.25
CA ARG A 393 10.87 8.34 -17.74
C ARG A 393 10.54 9.79 -18.05
N ASP A 394 10.15 10.09 -19.30
CA ASP A 394 9.84 11.44 -19.71
C ASP A 394 8.60 11.98 -19.00
N ASP A 395 7.57 11.14 -18.81
CA ASP A 395 6.40 11.47 -17.99
C ASP A 395 6.78 11.76 -16.53
N ALA A 396 7.66 10.94 -15.93
CA ALA A 396 8.15 11.17 -14.57
C ALA A 396 8.94 12.49 -14.46
N ARG A 397 9.70 12.85 -15.48
CA ARG A 397 10.40 14.14 -15.56
C ARG A 397 9.44 15.33 -15.65
N GLN A 398 8.38 15.23 -16.46
CA GLN A 398 7.35 16.25 -16.52
C GLN A 398 6.57 16.37 -15.21
N ALA A 399 6.24 15.23 -14.58
CA ALA A 399 5.59 15.21 -13.27
C ALA A 399 6.45 15.89 -12.19
N ARG A 400 7.78 15.69 -12.20
CA ARG A 400 8.69 16.41 -11.32
C ARG A 400 8.66 17.92 -11.59
N SER A 401 8.75 18.34 -12.85
CA SER A 401 8.72 19.78 -13.22
C SER A 401 7.39 20.43 -12.78
N ALA A 402 6.26 19.76 -13.02
CA ALA A 402 4.97 20.21 -12.56
C ALA A 402 4.91 20.34 -11.03
N ARG A 403 5.49 19.36 -10.28
CA ARG A 403 5.53 19.40 -8.81
C ARG A 403 6.42 20.52 -8.29
N GLU A 404 7.53 20.85 -8.95
CA GLU A 404 8.39 21.99 -8.61
C GLU A 404 7.64 23.33 -8.73
N LEU A 405 6.87 23.52 -9.81
CA LEU A 405 6.02 24.69 -10.00
C LEU A 405 4.90 24.74 -8.96
N GLN A 406 4.23 23.61 -8.72
CA GLN A 406 3.17 23.50 -7.71
C GLN A 406 3.71 23.82 -6.31
N THR A 407 4.87 23.28 -5.92
CA THR A 407 5.49 23.57 -4.62
C THR A 407 5.80 25.05 -4.46
N THR A 408 6.30 25.73 -5.52
CA THR A 408 6.53 27.16 -5.51
C THR A 408 5.23 27.94 -5.30
N SER A 409 4.15 27.55 -6.00
CA SER A 409 2.83 28.16 -5.85
C SER A 409 2.25 27.94 -4.44
N ASP A 410 2.31 26.69 -3.93
CA ASP A 410 1.77 26.30 -2.62
C ASP A 410 2.45 27.08 -1.48
N VAL A 411 3.79 27.18 -1.51
CA VAL A 411 4.55 27.92 -0.50
C VAL A 411 4.24 29.42 -0.57
N THR A 412 4.16 29.99 -1.78
CA THR A 412 3.86 31.41 -1.96
C THR A 412 2.45 31.72 -1.45
N GLN A 413 1.47 30.93 -1.83
CA GLN A 413 0.07 31.09 -1.37
C GLN A 413 -0.03 30.94 0.14
N ALA A 414 0.58 29.91 0.73
CA ALA A 414 0.55 29.67 2.17
C ALA A 414 1.23 30.80 2.94
N TYR A 415 2.33 31.36 2.44
CA TYR A 415 2.99 32.51 3.02
C TYR A 415 2.13 33.79 3.00
N LEU A 416 1.52 34.11 1.85
CA LEU A 416 0.62 35.25 1.71
C LEU A 416 -0.61 35.12 2.62
N ASN A 417 -1.18 33.92 2.71
CA ASN A 417 -2.29 33.65 3.61
C ASN A 417 -1.88 33.82 5.07
N LEU A 418 -0.70 33.35 5.46
CA LEU A 418 -0.20 33.51 6.83
C LEU A 418 0.02 34.99 7.19
N VAL A 419 0.63 35.79 6.33
CA VAL A 419 0.84 37.23 6.53
C VAL A 419 -0.49 37.96 6.67
N THR A 420 -1.47 37.60 5.83
CA THR A 420 -2.81 38.19 5.88
C THR A 420 -3.53 37.79 7.18
N ALA A 421 -3.49 36.49 7.53
CA ALA A 421 -4.11 36.00 8.75
C ALA A 421 -3.51 36.66 10.01
N ALA A 422 -2.19 36.84 10.07
CA ALA A 422 -1.53 37.51 11.19
C ALA A 422 -2.03 38.97 11.38
N ARG A 423 -2.19 39.69 10.28
CA ARG A 423 -2.76 41.06 10.32
C ARG A 423 -4.23 41.04 10.73
N THR A 424 -5.00 40.08 10.22
CA THR A 424 -6.42 39.94 10.53
C THR A 424 -6.61 39.67 12.02
N VAL A 425 -5.78 38.85 12.67
CA VAL A 425 -5.84 38.62 14.11
C VAL A 425 -5.75 39.96 14.87
N THR A 426 -4.71 40.78 14.59
CA THR A 426 -4.52 42.05 15.27
C THR A 426 -5.72 42.99 15.08
N LEU A 427 -6.30 43.06 13.87
CA LEU A 427 -7.46 43.92 13.59
C LEU A 427 -8.71 43.39 14.31
N GLN A 428 -8.95 42.08 14.32
CA GLN A 428 -10.11 41.49 14.96
C GLN A 428 -10.03 41.56 16.50
N GLU A 429 -8.83 41.47 17.09
CA GLU A 429 -8.62 41.72 18.52
C GLU A 429 -9.01 43.15 18.88
N GLN A 430 -8.57 44.15 18.10
CA GLN A 430 -8.96 45.54 18.30
C GLN A 430 -10.46 45.77 18.15
N ASN A 431 -11.08 45.14 17.13
CA ASN A 431 -12.54 45.23 16.92
C ASN A 431 -13.33 44.61 18.08
N ALA A 432 -12.91 43.45 18.58
CA ALA A 432 -13.55 42.80 19.72
C ALA A 432 -13.49 43.65 21.00
N VAL A 433 -12.34 44.30 21.27
CA VAL A 433 -12.18 45.23 22.38
C VAL A 433 -13.16 46.39 22.24
N ARG A 434 -13.21 47.08 21.08
CA ARG A 434 -14.11 48.21 20.82
C ARG A 434 -15.58 47.83 20.90
N ALA A 435 -15.97 46.65 20.32
CA ALA A 435 -17.33 46.17 20.42
C ALA A 435 -17.76 45.84 21.85
N ARG A 436 -16.82 45.34 22.68
CA ARG A 436 -17.05 45.13 24.11
C ARG A 436 -17.28 46.44 24.86
N GLU A 437 -16.46 47.45 24.57
CA GLU A 437 -16.62 48.82 25.16
C GLU A 437 -17.96 49.46 24.74
N GLU A 438 -18.33 49.33 23.44
CA GLU A 438 -19.62 49.79 22.91
C GLU A 438 -20.80 49.13 23.66
N LEU A 439 -20.76 47.80 23.85
CA LEU A 439 -21.79 47.08 24.61
C LEU A 439 -21.86 47.59 26.06
N ALA A 440 -20.72 47.75 26.74
CA ALA A 440 -20.68 48.26 28.11
C ALA A 440 -21.28 49.67 28.20
N PHE A 441 -20.99 50.59 27.27
CA PHE A 441 -21.60 51.89 27.22
C PHE A 441 -23.11 51.84 26.94
N ALA A 442 -23.57 50.98 26.03
CA ALA A 442 -25.00 50.78 25.75
C ALA A 442 -25.76 50.26 26.96
N GLU A 443 -25.20 49.32 27.71
CA GLU A 443 -25.76 48.76 28.94
C GLU A 443 -25.86 49.82 30.04
N GLU A 444 -24.80 50.66 30.24
CA GLU A 444 -24.80 51.71 31.22
C GLU A 444 -25.82 52.82 30.92
N ARG A 445 -25.89 53.26 29.64
CA ARG A 445 -26.90 54.22 29.18
C ARG A 445 -28.32 53.70 29.33
N TYR A 446 -28.54 52.41 29.07
CA TYR A 446 -29.84 51.76 29.32
C TYR A 446 -30.14 51.72 30.81
N ARG A 447 -29.17 51.40 31.64
CA ARG A 447 -29.33 51.36 33.10
C ARG A 447 -29.81 52.69 33.69
N VAL A 448 -29.24 53.81 33.22
CA VAL A 448 -29.63 55.14 33.64
C VAL A 448 -30.83 55.75 32.90
N GLY A 449 -31.40 55.02 31.91
CA GLY A 449 -32.64 55.40 31.22
C GLY A 449 -32.49 56.33 30.02
N VAL A 450 -31.26 56.54 29.51
CA VAL A 450 -30.99 57.44 28.36
C VAL A 450 -30.77 56.66 27.05
N ALA A 451 -30.89 55.35 27.05
CA ALA A 451 -30.90 54.48 25.89
C ALA A 451 -32.03 53.46 25.93
N THR A 452 -32.39 52.91 24.79
CA THR A 452 -33.44 51.89 24.66
C THR A 452 -32.86 50.47 24.80
N PHE A 453 -33.71 49.49 25.10
CA PHE A 453 -33.31 48.09 25.10
C PHE A 453 -32.86 47.64 23.69
N LEU A 454 -33.35 48.26 22.62
CA LEU A 454 -32.93 47.98 21.25
C LEU A 454 -31.46 48.35 21.04
N ASP A 455 -30.99 49.48 21.60
CA ASP A 455 -29.58 49.89 21.52
C ASP A 455 -28.67 48.81 22.16
N VAL A 456 -29.03 48.27 23.33
CA VAL A 456 -28.30 47.19 24.02
C VAL A 456 -28.27 45.90 23.16
N THR A 457 -29.42 45.51 22.58
CA THR A 457 -29.47 44.31 21.75
C THR A 457 -28.65 44.43 20.48
N THR A 458 -28.61 45.64 19.88
CA THR A 458 -27.77 45.89 18.69
C THR A 458 -26.29 45.85 19.03
N SER A 459 -25.84 46.55 20.06
CA SER A 459 -24.43 46.53 20.52
C SER A 459 -24.01 45.12 20.99
N ARG A 460 -24.92 44.32 21.57
CA ARG A 460 -24.65 42.92 21.91
C ARG A 460 -24.41 42.08 20.64
N ALA A 461 -25.24 42.23 19.60
CA ALA A 461 -25.04 41.50 18.33
C ALA A 461 -23.72 41.88 17.68
N THR A 462 -23.32 43.16 17.70
CA THR A 462 -22.02 43.63 17.25
C THR A 462 -20.87 42.98 18.04
N TYR A 463 -20.98 42.92 19.38
CA TYR A 463 -19.99 42.26 20.24
C TYR A 463 -19.91 40.76 19.97
N GLU A 464 -21.03 40.07 19.86
CA GLU A 464 -21.06 38.63 19.48
C GLU A 464 -20.33 38.37 18.15
N GLN A 465 -20.67 39.14 17.12
CA GLN A 465 -20.04 39.04 15.82
C GLN A 465 -18.52 39.29 15.87
N ALA A 466 -18.09 40.29 16.62
CA ALA A 466 -16.68 40.64 16.80
C ALA A 466 -15.90 39.56 17.56
N GLU A 467 -16.45 38.97 18.63
CA GLU A 467 -15.80 37.89 19.37
C GLU A 467 -15.69 36.61 18.56
N VAL A 468 -16.73 36.20 17.84
CA VAL A 468 -16.68 35.04 16.93
C VAL A 468 -15.67 35.28 15.81
N ALA A 469 -15.63 36.50 15.23
CA ALA A 469 -14.64 36.86 14.22
C ALA A 469 -13.19 36.82 14.77
N ARG A 470 -12.97 37.26 16.02
CA ARG A 470 -11.67 37.19 16.69
C ARG A 470 -11.23 35.74 16.89
N VAL A 471 -12.12 34.85 17.38
CA VAL A 471 -11.83 33.43 17.54
C VAL A 471 -11.48 32.82 16.17
N ASN A 472 -12.30 33.08 15.17
CA ASN A 472 -12.05 32.56 13.82
C ASN A 472 -10.71 33.04 13.24
N ALA A 473 -10.34 34.31 13.45
CA ALA A 473 -9.07 34.87 12.96
C ALA A 473 -7.85 34.18 13.61
N VAL A 474 -7.91 33.91 14.93
CA VAL A 474 -6.82 33.22 15.66
C VAL A 474 -6.64 31.80 15.11
N TYR A 475 -7.70 31.03 14.92
CA TYR A 475 -7.58 29.65 14.41
C TYR A 475 -7.27 29.61 12.91
N GLU A 476 -7.69 30.60 12.13
CA GLU A 476 -7.27 30.75 10.73
C GLU A 476 -5.78 31.01 10.60
N TYR A 477 -5.22 31.85 11.47
CA TYR A 477 -3.77 32.05 11.56
C TYR A 477 -3.04 30.70 11.81
N HIS A 478 -3.50 29.90 12.79
CA HIS A 478 -2.87 28.62 13.09
C HIS A 478 -3.02 27.61 11.95
N ARG A 479 -4.14 27.60 11.23
CA ARG A 479 -4.33 26.78 10.03
C ARG A 479 -3.42 27.24 8.89
N ALA A 480 -3.31 28.55 8.66
CA ALA A 480 -2.41 29.10 7.65
C ALA A 480 -0.94 28.77 7.97
N PHE A 481 -0.57 28.80 9.26
CA PHE A 481 0.76 28.40 9.69
C PHE A 481 1.04 26.91 9.44
N ALA A 482 0.10 26.04 9.82
CA ALA A 482 0.21 24.61 9.57
C ALA A 482 0.24 24.28 8.05
N ALA A 483 -0.51 25.04 7.24
CA ALA A 483 -0.48 24.92 5.79
C ALA A 483 0.89 25.32 5.21
N LEU A 484 1.53 26.35 5.76
CA LEU A 484 2.88 26.74 5.38
C LEU A 484 3.92 25.68 5.75
N GLU A 485 3.83 25.11 6.97
CA GLU A 485 4.70 23.99 7.39
C GLU A 485 4.56 22.78 6.44
N ASN A 486 3.33 22.46 6.05
CA ASN A 486 3.06 21.38 5.10
C ASN A 486 3.60 21.70 3.69
N ALA A 487 3.44 22.94 3.20
CA ALA A 487 3.96 23.35 1.89
C ALA A 487 5.49 23.33 1.84
N VAL A 488 6.16 23.71 2.93
CA VAL A 488 7.62 23.65 3.07
C VAL A 488 8.09 22.20 3.31
N GLY A 489 7.28 21.37 3.98
CA GLY A 489 7.57 19.96 4.25
C GLY A 489 8.32 19.71 5.55
N ARG A 490 8.32 20.68 6.50
CA ARG A 490 8.91 20.50 7.83
C ARG A 490 8.32 21.48 8.84
N PRO A 491 8.39 21.19 10.15
CA PRO A 491 8.06 22.15 11.19
C PRO A 491 8.91 23.42 11.08
N LEU A 492 8.28 24.57 11.32
CA LEU A 492 8.93 25.89 11.32
C LEU A 492 8.96 26.51 12.73
N ARG A 493 8.35 25.84 13.71
CA ARG A 493 8.36 26.18 15.14
C ARG A 493 9.44 25.41 15.88
#